data_99923fa6e98ea87fde544a78d8432564
#
_entry.id   99923fa6e98ea87fde544a78d8432564
#
_cell.length_a   1.000
_cell.length_b   1.000
_cell.length_c   1.000
_cell.angle_alpha   90.00
_cell.angle_beta   90.00
_cell.angle_gamma   90.00
#
_symmetry.space_group_name_H-M   'P 1'
#
loop_
_entity.id
_entity.type
_entity.pdbx_description
1 polymer ?
#
loop_
_entity_poly.entity_id
_entity_poly.type
_entity_poly.pdbx_seq_one_letter_code
_entity_poly.pdbx_strand_id
1 'polypeptide(L)'
;MAVLASSLAFAYPRAPVGTEDIPKLMADSALVCKGDVVEAPEVTVSSDPRPPHRTATAVVHVDRCFKGPPGSQVVLVLFDNILPPGGGPYVVLRKGDYRLFFLKPEGTKYALADDWFGQLSISRQLGAEPPVDADPMTRLELDLKAGLSDRDRDRVLDSIRMLGNMRHLQSKAELISLLGSPDALVQTYVFEAMLRLHDYSVLPAVEQWLAAQSQLPPYLIMPRDALFEMQGRLAGQISMIRDPATLPILLRLLRLPKTFVRQGALQAVRAINSPKSAPSLLEMLDGPSADNAFAAMQGLIELAGGGVISWVPTLPEFRENPSYYAARCREWWQTERQQLP
;
A
#
# COMPACT_ATOMS: atom_id res chain seq x y z
N MET A 1 28.76 31.06 21.32
CA MET A 1 27.34 31.16 20.87
C MET A 1 27.18 30.22 19.68
N ALA A 2 26.64 29.06 19.92
CA ALA A 2 26.33 28.11 18.85
C ALA A 2 24.85 28.24 18.52
N VAL A 3 24.54 28.63 17.29
CA VAL A 3 23.19 28.71 16.77
C VAL A 3 22.76 27.31 16.38
N LEU A 4 21.90 26.72 17.19
CA LEU A 4 21.18 25.49 16.86
C LEU A 4 20.16 25.82 15.76
N ALA A 5 20.49 25.49 14.51
CA ALA A 5 19.53 25.46 13.42
C ALA A 5 18.59 24.26 13.64
N SER A 6 17.43 24.53 14.23
CA SER A 6 16.33 23.56 14.27
C SER A 6 15.80 23.39 12.86
N SER A 7 16.20 22.30 12.19
CA SER A 7 15.56 21.84 10.97
C SER A 7 14.14 21.39 11.33
N LEU A 8 13.17 22.27 11.15
CA LEU A 8 11.75 21.93 11.09
C LEU A 8 11.57 21.03 9.85
N ALA A 9 11.70 19.73 10.05
CA ALA A 9 11.18 18.76 9.12
C ALA A 9 9.67 18.97 9.07
N PHE A 10 9.19 19.67 8.06
CA PHE A 10 7.77 19.68 7.72
C PHE A 10 7.37 18.23 7.41
N ALA A 11 6.77 17.59 8.39
CA ALA A 11 6.11 16.33 8.17
C ALA A 11 4.96 16.60 7.18
N TYR A 12 5.20 16.30 5.90
CA TYR A 12 4.10 16.25 4.94
C TYR A 12 3.04 15.31 5.52
N PRO A 13 1.78 15.73 5.59
CA PRO A 13 0.72 14.85 6.05
C PRO A 13 0.73 13.62 5.16
N ARG A 14 0.98 12.48 5.78
CA ARG A 14 0.85 11.20 5.09
C ARG A 14 -0.58 11.12 4.57
N ALA A 15 -0.73 10.80 3.30
CA ALA A 15 -2.01 10.35 2.78
C ALA A 15 -2.61 9.34 3.77
N PRO A 16 -3.93 9.35 3.98
CA PRO A 16 -4.55 8.40 4.89
C PRO A 16 -4.01 7.01 4.56
N VAL A 17 -3.85 6.16 5.59
CA VAL A 17 -3.40 4.77 5.44
C VAL A 17 -4.49 3.99 4.70
N GLY A 18 -4.79 4.43 3.49
CA GLY A 18 -5.75 3.91 2.55
C GLY A 18 -5.11 3.95 1.16
N THR A 19 -5.32 2.92 0.41
CA THR A 19 -4.94 2.87 -0.99
C THR A 19 -6.10 3.39 -1.81
N GLU A 20 -5.80 4.03 -2.93
CA GLU A 20 -6.81 4.43 -3.90
C GLU A 20 -7.65 3.22 -4.32
N ASP A 21 -8.94 3.27 -4.10
CA ASP A 21 -9.88 2.27 -4.63
C ASP A 21 -10.26 2.68 -6.05
N ILE A 22 -9.47 2.27 -7.04
CA ILE A 22 -9.68 2.65 -8.45
C ILE A 22 -11.08 2.24 -8.95
N PRO A 23 -11.60 1.02 -8.68
CA PRO A 23 -12.98 0.67 -9.02
C PRO A 23 -14.02 1.62 -8.42
N LYS A 24 -13.88 1.98 -7.16
CA LYS A 24 -14.77 2.92 -6.48
C LYS A 24 -14.69 4.33 -7.10
N LEU A 25 -13.49 4.86 -7.29
CA LEU A 25 -13.27 6.15 -7.95
C LEU A 25 -13.88 6.16 -9.35
N MET A 26 -13.70 5.07 -10.13
CA MET A 26 -14.28 4.91 -11.43
C MET A 26 -15.82 4.90 -11.37
N ALA A 27 -16.41 4.20 -10.39
CA ALA A 27 -17.86 4.12 -10.21
C ALA A 27 -18.46 5.49 -9.84
N ASP A 28 -17.85 6.20 -8.90
CA ASP A 28 -18.33 7.47 -8.33
C ASP A 28 -18.13 8.67 -9.29
N SER A 29 -17.36 8.50 -10.37
CA SER A 29 -17.07 9.54 -11.33
C SER A 29 -18.03 9.52 -12.51
N ALA A 30 -18.43 10.70 -13.00
CA ALA A 30 -19.13 10.86 -14.27
C ALA A 30 -18.16 11.00 -15.46
N LEU A 31 -16.96 11.56 -15.20
CA LEU A 31 -15.91 11.71 -16.17
C LEU A 31 -14.60 11.22 -15.58
N VAL A 32 -13.87 10.37 -16.31
CA VAL A 32 -12.51 9.95 -15.97
C VAL A 32 -11.62 10.21 -17.16
N CYS A 33 -10.64 11.07 -17.02
CA CYS A 33 -9.75 11.47 -18.10
C CYS A 33 -8.33 11.75 -17.61
N LYS A 34 -7.36 11.74 -18.52
CA LYS A 34 -6.01 12.21 -18.25
C LYS A 34 -5.65 13.39 -19.16
N GLY A 35 -4.82 14.30 -18.65
CA GLY A 35 -4.42 15.48 -19.38
C GLY A 35 -3.53 16.43 -18.62
N ASP A 36 -3.16 17.50 -19.30
CA ASP A 36 -2.33 18.58 -18.79
C ASP A 36 -3.16 19.66 -18.13
N VAL A 37 -2.72 20.11 -16.95
CA VAL A 37 -3.20 21.35 -16.34
C VAL A 37 -2.55 22.52 -17.07
N VAL A 38 -3.29 23.17 -17.94
CA VAL A 38 -2.79 24.29 -18.76
C VAL A 38 -2.89 25.63 -18.05
N GLU A 39 -3.88 25.75 -17.16
CA GLU A 39 -4.07 26.92 -16.30
C GLU A 39 -4.50 26.49 -14.90
N ALA A 40 -3.87 27.07 -13.90
CA ALA A 40 -4.29 26.99 -12.50
C ALA A 40 -3.79 28.24 -11.76
N PRO A 41 -4.57 28.80 -10.82
CA PRO A 41 -4.09 29.88 -9.97
C PRO A 41 -2.97 29.36 -9.05
N GLU A 42 -2.08 30.27 -8.64
CA GLU A 42 -1.06 29.95 -7.65
C GLU A 42 -1.69 29.53 -6.31
N VAL A 43 -1.07 28.54 -5.69
CA VAL A 43 -1.51 28.03 -4.39
C VAL A 43 -0.98 28.96 -3.30
N THR A 44 -1.87 29.48 -2.48
CA THR A 44 -1.53 30.35 -1.37
C THR A 44 -1.28 29.52 -0.10
N VAL A 45 -0.13 29.71 0.54
CA VAL A 45 0.14 29.15 1.86
C VAL A 45 -0.64 29.96 2.88
N SER A 46 -1.55 29.31 3.61
CA SER A 46 -2.31 29.96 4.68
C SER A 46 -1.60 29.78 6.02
N SER A 47 -1.45 30.87 6.76
CA SER A 47 -1.02 30.87 8.18
C SER A 47 -2.21 30.73 9.15
N ASP A 48 -3.44 30.87 8.64
CA ASP A 48 -4.66 30.74 9.44
C ASP A 48 -5.02 29.26 9.63
N PRO A 49 -5.20 28.79 10.86
CA PRO A 49 -5.63 27.41 11.13
C PRO A 49 -7.06 27.11 10.63
N ARG A 50 -7.81 28.11 10.22
CA ARG A 50 -9.16 28.00 9.65
C ARG A 50 -9.31 28.87 8.41
N PRO A 51 -8.56 28.60 7.32
CA PRO A 51 -8.70 29.37 6.12
C PRO A 51 -10.13 29.22 5.56
N PRO A 52 -10.71 30.31 5.03
CA PRO A 52 -11.93 30.19 4.25
C PRO A 52 -11.65 29.28 3.04
N HIS A 53 -12.50 28.31 2.79
CA HIS A 53 -12.42 27.48 1.59
C HIS A 53 -12.43 28.39 0.37
N ARG A 54 -11.35 28.40 -0.38
CA ARG A 54 -11.23 29.14 -1.64
C ARG A 54 -11.14 28.13 -2.77
N THR A 55 -12.28 27.81 -3.33
CA THR A 55 -12.34 26.96 -4.51
C THR A 55 -11.80 27.72 -5.71
N ALA A 56 -10.77 27.19 -6.33
CA ALA A 56 -10.21 27.68 -7.58
C ALA A 56 -10.62 26.78 -8.75
N THR A 57 -10.42 27.28 -9.95
CA THR A 57 -10.68 26.50 -11.17
C THR A 57 -9.37 26.30 -11.92
N ALA A 58 -9.03 25.05 -12.18
CA ALA A 58 -7.98 24.70 -13.14
C ALA A 58 -8.60 24.40 -14.51
N VAL A 59 -7.84 24.73 -15.55
CA VAL A 59 -8.15 24.35 -16.94
C VAL A 59 -7.28 23.15 -17.30
N VAL A 60 -7.92 22.06 -17.66
CA VAL A 60 -7.24 20.82 -18.05
C VAL A 60 -7.45 20.58 -19.53
N HIS A 61 -6.37 20.45 -20.28
CA HIS A 61 -6.38 19.94 -21.66
C HIS A 61 -6.36 18.41 -21.61
N VAL A 62 -7.40 17.79 -22.12
CA VAL A 62 -7.62 16.34 -22.06
C VAL A 62 -6.99 15.64 -23.23
N ASP A 63 -6.11 14.69 -22.95
CA ASP A 63 -5.50 13.84 -23.98
C ASP A 63 -6.34 12.58 -24.25
N ARG A 64 -6.90 11.98 -23.19
CA ARG A 64 -7.71 10.77 -23.29
C ARG A 64 -8.77 10.69 -22.21
N CYS A 65 -9.99 10.24 -22.58
CA CYS A 65 -11.05 9.89 -21.64
C CYS A 65 -11.25 8.37 -21.57
N PHE A 66 -11.43 7.89 -20.36
CA PHE A 66 -11.72 6.47 -20.08
C PHE A 66 -13.22 6.26 -19.81
N LYS A 67 -13.87 7.26 -19.19
CA LYS A 67 -15.31 7.27 -18.87
C LYS A 67 -15.88 8.65 -19.16
N GLY A 68 -17.12 8.72 -19.59
CA GLY A 68 -17.85 9.97 -19.90
C GLY A 68 -17.94 10.28 -21.38
N PRO A 69 -18.53 11.44 -21.73
CA PRO A 69 -18.72 11.78 -23.12
C PRO A 69 -17.39 11.99 -23.84
N PRO A 70 -17.19 11.39 -25.00
CA PRO A 70 -16.02 11.68 -25.83
C PRO A 70 -16.13 13.14 -26.34
N GLY A 71 -15.08 13.93 -26.14
CA GLY A 71 -14.97 15.16 -26.93
C GLY A 71 -14.75 16.48 -26.20
N SER A 72 -14.66 16.55 -24.88
CA SER A 72 -14.17 17.77 -24.23
C SER A 72 -12.64 17.79 -24.24
N GLN A 73 -12.06 18.52 -25.19
CA GLN A 73 -10.60 18.78 -25.17
C GLN A 73 -10.17 19.65 -23.98
N VAL A 74 -11.12 20.34 -23.33
CA VAL A 74 -10.87 21.20 -22.18
C VAL A 74 -11.91 20.94 -21.11
N VAL A 75 -11.45 20.73 -19.89
CA VAL A 75 -12.28 20.51 -18.70
C VAL A 75 -11.90 21.52 -17.63
N LEU A 76 -12.90 22.13 -16.99
CA LEU A 76 -12.72 23.03 -15.86
C LEU A 76 -12.85 22.24 -14.56
N VAL A 77 -11.75 22.16 -13.78
CA VAL A 77 -11.69 21.39 -12.55
C VAL A 77 -11.64 22.31 -11.34
N LEU A 78 -12.56 22.11 -10.42
CA LEU A 78 -12.60 22.79 -9.13
C LEU A 78 -11.63 22.12 -8.15
N PHE A 79 -10.84 22.91 -7.43
CA PHE A 79 -9.95 22.45 -6.38
C PHE A 79 -9.74 23.52 -5.32
N ASP A 80 -9.24 23.15 -4.14
CA ASP A 80 -8.83 24.11 -3.12
C ASP A 80 -7.44 24.65 -3.44
N ASN A 81 -7.26 25.98 -3.52
CA ASN A 81 -5.99 26.61 -3.83
C ASN A 81 -5.20 27.07 -2.60
N ILE A 82 -5.65 26.71 -1.41
CA ILE A 82 -4.98 27.05 -0.16
C ILE A 82 -4.37 25.79 0.43
N LEU A 83 -3.09 25.86 0.83
CA LEU A 83 -2.45 24.81 1.63
C LEU A 83 -2.80 25.01 3.10
N PRO A 84 -3.63 24.17 3.74
CA PRO A 84 -3.93 24.31 5.15
C PRO A 84 -2.69 24.03 6.01
N PRO A 85 -2.52 24.75 7.12
CA PRO A 85 -1.52 24.42 8.12
C PRO A 85 -1.90 23.11 8.83
N GLY A 86 -1.00 22.15 8.90
CA GLY A 86 -1.17 20.94 9.70
C GLY A 86 -1.77 19.72 9.02
N GLY A 87 -1.92 19.75 7.74
CA GLY A 87 -2.26 18.55 6.97
C GLY A 87 -3.76 18.32 6.79
N GLY A 88 -4.17 18.20 5.55
CA GLY A 88 -5.51 17.85 5.12
C GLY A 88 -5.46 17.23 3.75
N PRO A 89 -6.58 16.83 3.16
CA PRO A 89 -6.60 16.40 1.77
C PRO A 89 -6.11 17.55 0.89
N TYR A 90 -5.00 17.33 0.18
CA TYR A 90 -4.45 18.32 -0.70
C TYR A 90 -4.48 17.82 -2.12
N VAL A 91 -5.38 18.38 -2.83
CA VAL A 91 -5.25 18.40 -4.27
C VAL A 91 -4.77 19.78 -4.66
N VAL A 92 -3.49 19.92 -4.86
CA VAL A 92 -2.92 21.10 -5.48
C VAL A 92 -2.73 20.80 -6.95
N LEU A 93 -3.45 21.50 -7.79
CA LEU A 93 -3.24 21.50 -9.24
C LEU A 93 -2.36 22.70 -9.61
N ARG A 94 -1.28 22.42 -10.33
CA ARG A 94 -0.35 23.44 -10.83
C ARG A 94 -0.27 23.37 -12.35
N LYS A 95 -0.06 24.51 -12.99
CA LYS A 95 0.22 24.54 -14.42
C LYS A 95 1.40 23.63 -14.76
N GLY A 96 1.22 22.77 -15.76
CA GLY A 96 2.18 21.77 -16.18
C GLY A 96 2.04 20.40 -15.51
N ASP A 97 1.20 20.27 -14.47
CA ASP A 97 0.86 18.95 -13.93
C ASP A 97 0.16 18.10 -14.98
N TYR A 98 0.59 16.84 -15.11
CA TYR A 98 -0.11 15.83 -15.92
C TYR A 98 -0.73 14.79 -14.99
N ARG A 99 -2.07 14.65 -15.03
CA ARG A 99 -2.82 13.87 -14.06
C ARG A 99 -3.90 13.02 -14.69
N LEU A 100 -4.25 11.94 -13.98
CA LEU A 100 -5.51 11.22 -14.13
C LEU A 100 -6.52 11.85 -13.17
N PHE A 101 -7.68 12.22 -13.69
CA PHE A 101 -8.75 12.86 -12.95
C PHE A 101 -9.98 11.96 -12.88
N PHE A 102 -10.53 11.86 -11.68
CA PHE A 102 -11.82 11.25 -11.37
C PHE A 102 -12.79 12.37 -10.98
N LEU A 103 -13.78 12.63 -11.81
CA LEU A 103 -14.55 13.85 -11.78
C LEU A 103 -16.05 13.59 -11.66
N LYS A 104 -16.73 14.43 -10.86
CA LYS A 104 -18.18 14.53 -10.77
C LYS A 104 -18.64 15.91 -11.25
N PRO A 105 -19.84 16.04 -11.89
CA PRO A 105 -20.31 17.31 -12.38
C PRO A 105 -20.67 18.24 -11.19
N GLU A 106 -20.34 19.53 -11.35
CA GLU A 106 -20.72 20.57 -10.41
C GLU A 106 -21.08 21.85 -11.20
N GLY A 107 -22.37 22.03 -11.48
CA GLY A 107 -22.87 23.07 -12.37
C GLY A 107 -22.32 22.91 -13.80
N THR A 108 -21.59 23.91 -14.28
CA THR A 108 -20.93 23.90 -15.60
C THR A 108 -19.49 23.42 -15.54
N LYS A 109 -19.01 23.01 -14.37
CA LYS A 109 -17.65 22.57 -14.11
C LYS A 109 -17.65 21.14 -13.55
N TYR A 110 -16.49 20.66 -13.20
CA TYR A 110 -16.30 19.39 -12.52
C TYR A 110 -15.59 19.59 -11.19
N ALA A 111 -15.97 18.85 -10.16
CA ALA A 111 -15.21 18.69 -8.93
C ALA A 111 -14.54 17.32 -8.91
N LEU A 112 -13.52 17.17 -8.08
CA LEU A 112 -12.90 15.87 -7.83
C LEU A 112 -13.92 14.93 -7.16
N ALA A 113 -13.97 13.68 -7.58
CA ALA A 113 -14.86 12.69 -7.00
C ALA A 113 -14.47 12.33 -5.55
N ASP A 114 -13.18 12.48 -5.23
CA ASP A 114 -12.61 12.25 -3.92
C ASP A 114 -11.54 13.32 -3.64
N ASP A 115 -11.54 13.85 -2.41
CA ASP A 115 -10.63 14.95 -2.04
C ASP A 115 -9.16 14.51 -1.92
N TRP A 116 -8.88 13.21 -1.74
CA TRP A 116 -7.54 12.67 -1.62
C TRP A 116 -7.05 12.01 -2.91
N PHE A 117 -7.92 11.27 -3.56
CA PHE A 117 -7.58 10.41 -4.68
C PHE A 117 -8.29 10.80 -5.98
N GLY A 118 -9.07 11.87 -6.00
CA GLY A 118 -9.76 12.34 -7.19
C GLY A 118 -8.84 12.80 -8.31
N GLN A 119 -7.53 12.92 -8.04
CA GLN A 119 -6.48 13.11 -9.04
C GLN A 119 -5.26 12.26 -8.69
N LEU A 120 -4.65 11.62 -9.67
CA LEU A 120 -3.49 10.77 -9.50
C LEU A 120 -2.41 11.10 -10.54
N SER A 121 -1.16 10.91 -10.17
CA SER A 121 -0.06 10.96 -11.14
C SER A 121 -0.18 9.81 -12.12
N ILE A 122 0.02 10.08 -13.42
CA ILE A 122 -0.03 9.07 -14.47
C ILE A 122 1.02 9.37 -15.55
N SER A 123 1.44 8.34 -16.28
CA SER A 123 2.30 8.48 -17.45
C SER A 123 1.60 9.22 -18.58
N ARG A 124 2.37 10.01 -19.35
CA ARG A 124 1.91 10.60 -20.62
C ARG A 124 1.78 9.58 -21.74
N GLN A 125 2.38 8.40 -21.59
CA GLN A 125 2.28 7.37 -22.61
C GLN A 125 0.82 6.97 -22.82
N LEU A 126 0.44 6.81 -24.07
CA LEU A 126 -0.88 6.32 -24.47
C LEU A 126 -0.77 4.81 -24.68
N GLY A 127 -1.68 4.07 -24.07
CA GLY A 127 -1.85 2.65 -24.35
C GLY A 127 -2.40 2.40 -25.75
N ALA A 128 -2.45 1.14 -26.12
CA ALA A 128 -3.11 0.71 -27.35
C ALA A 128 -4.55 1.24 -27.39
N GLU A 129 -5.06 1.45 -28.61
CA GLU A 129 -6.46 1.81 -28.77
C GLU A 129 -7.35 0.68 -28.24
N PRO A 130 -8.23 0.99 -27.29
CA PRO A 130 -9.11 -0.02 -26.72
C PRO A 130 -10.17 -0.45 -27.78
N PRO A 131 -10.70 -1.67 -27.68
CA PRO A 131 -11.91 -2.05 -28.39
C PRO A 131 -13.03 -1.02 -28.20
N VAL A 132 -13.88 -0.85 -29.19
CA VAL A 132 -14.94 0.18 -29.17
C VAL A 132 -15.89 -0.01 -27.98
N ASP A 133 -16.16 -1.25 -27.62
CA ASP A 133 -17.02 -1.68 -26.52
C ASP A 133 -16.28 -1.94 -25.20
N ALA A 134 -14.97 -1.64 -25.15
CA ALA A 134 -14.21 -1.81 -23.91
C ALA A 134 -14.78 -0.97 -22.78
N ASP A 135 -14.93 -1.58 -21.61
CA ASP A 135 -15.34 -0.88 -20.40
C ASP A 135 -14.28 0.13 -19.92
N PRO A 136 -14.67 1.12 -19.10
CA PRO A 136 -13.77 2.16 -18.64
C PRO A 136 -12.53 1.65 -17.89
N MET A 137 -12.65 0.55 -17.13
CA MET A 137 -11.52 -0.04 -16.38
C MET A 137 -10.50 -0.65 -17.35
N THR A 138 -10.96 -1.39 -18.36
CA THR A 138 -10.11 -1.95 -19.41
C THR A 138 -9.37 -0.84 -20.17
N ARG A 139 -10.04 0.26 -20.51
CA ARG A 139 -9.41 1.42 -21.17
C ARG A 139 -8.30 2.01 -20.33
N LEU A 140 -8.54 2.20 -19.01
CA LEU A 140 -7.55 2.72 -18.09
C LEU A 140 -6.38 1.73 -17.92
N GLU A 141 -6.65 0.43 -17.82
CA GLU A 141 -5.63 -0.62 -17.71
C GLU A 141 -4.62 -0.57 -18.86
N LEU A 142 -5.09 -0.40 -20.11
CA LEU A 142 -4.22 -0.29 -21.27
C LEU A 142 -3.25 0.89 -21.19
N ASP A 143 -3.71 2.03 -20.70
CA ASP A 143 -2.86 3.21 -20.51
C ASP A 143 -1.87 3.05 -19.34
N LEU A 144 -2.31 2.44 -18.24
CA LEU A 144 -1.42 2.12 -17.12
C LEU A 144 -0.35 1.11 -17.53
N LYS A 145 -0.72 0.12 -18.36
CA LYS A 145 0.23 -0.84 -18.92
C LYS A 145 1.30 -0.16 -19.78
N ALA A 146 0.92 0.82 -20.63
CA ALA A 146 1.90 1.61 -21.36
C ALA A 146 2.84 2.39 -20.42
N GLY A 147 2.32 2.89 -19.31
CA GLY A 147 3.09 3.59 -18.28
C GLY A 147 4.16 2.74 -17.59
N LEU A 148 4.07 1.40 -17.65
CA LEU A 148 5.12 0.50 -17.13
C LEU A 148 6.46 0.62 -17.87
N SER A 149 6.45 1.20 -19.08
CA SER A 149 7.63 1.44 -19.91
C SER A 149 8.04 2.92 -19.93
N ASP A 150 7.53 3.74 -19.03
CA ASP A 150 7.89 5.16 -18.95
C ASP A 150 9.38 5.33 -18.62
N ARG A 151 9.98 6.41 -19.12
CA ARG A 151 11.36 6.78 -18.79
C ARG A 151 11.48 7.37 -17.39
N ASP A 152 10.41 7.96 -16.90
CA ASP A 152 10.29 8.48 -15.53
C ASP A 152 9.94 7.33 -14.59
N ARG A 153 10.89 6.98 -13.72
CA ARG A 153 10.74 5.94 -12.70
C ARG A 153 9.48 6.13 -11.85
N ASP A 154 9.20 7.36 -11.46
CA ASP A 154 8.06 7.64 -10.56
C ASP A 154 6.73 7.35 -11.28
N ARG A 155 6.67 7.56 -12.61
CA ARG A 155 5.50 7.19 -13.42
C ARG A 155 5.33 5.69 -13.56
N VAL A 156 6.44 4.95 -13.64
CA VAL A 156 6.41 3.48 -13.59
C VAL A 156 5.83 3.01 -12.26
N LEU A 157 6.32 3.55 -11.14
CA LEU A 157 5.84 3.20 -9.80
C LEU A 157 4.35 3.55 -9.61
N ASP A 158 3.91 4.72 -10.07
CA ASP A 158 2.51 5.12 -10.06
C ASP A 158 1.64 4.15 -10.87
N SER A 159 2.10 3.72 -12.05
CA SER A 159 1.40 2.76 -12.90
C SER A 159 1.26 1.39 -12.24
N ILE A 160 2.35 0.86 -11.65
CA ILE A 160 2.32 -0.41 -10.90
C ILE A 160 1.33 -0.32 -9.73
N ARG A 161 1.38 0.77 -8.97
CA ARG A 161 0.51 1.00 -7.81
C ARG A 161 -0.96 1.03 -8.21
N MET A 162 -1.32 1.78 -9.26
CA MET A 162 -2.70 1.87 -9.74
C MET A 162 -3.18 0.52 -10.27
N LEU A 163 -2.37 -0.21 -11.05
CA LEU A 163 -2.71 -1.55 -11.52
C LEU A 163 -3.00 -2.49 -10.35
N GLY A 164 -2.18 -2.46 -9.28
CA GLY A 164 -2.42 -3.25 -8.06
C GLY A 164 -3.72 -2.90 -7.33
N ASN A 165 -4.25 -1.70 -7.54
CA ASN A 165 -5.49 -1.22 -6.92
C ASN A 165 -6.74 -1.42 -7.80
N MET A 166 -6.61 -2.05 -8.98
CA MET A 166 -7.74 -2.27 -9.90
C MET A 166 -8.60 -3.51 -9.55
N ARG A 167 -8.21 -4.36 -8.61
CA ARG A 167 -8.88 -5.60 -8.17
C ARG A 167 -9.05 -6.68 -9.24
N HIS A 168 -9.12 -6.33 -10.50
CA HIS A 168 -9.21 -7.23 -11.63
C HIS A 168 -8.20 -6.80 -12.67
N LEU A 169 -7.32 -7.71 -13.09
CA LEU A 169 -6.21 -7.35 -13.93
C LEU A 169 -5.99 -8.39 -15.04
N GLN A 170 -5.90 -7.89 -16.28
CA GLN A 170 -5.42 -8.66 -17.41
C GLN A 170 -3.88 -8.55 -17.56
N SER A 171 -3.28 -7.49 -17.02
CA SER A 171 -1.85 -7.13 -17.16
C SER A 171 -0.94 -7.78 -16.10
N LYS A 172 -1.32 -8.93 -15.52
CA LYS A 172 -0.47 -9.63 -14.53
C LYS A 172 0.89 -10.04 -15.09
N ALA A 173 0.92 -10.51 -16.34
CA ALA A 173 2.15 -10.96 -16.98
C ALA A 173 3.18 -9.82 -17.11
N GLU A 174 2.72 -8.63 -17.45
CA GLU A 174 3.56 -7.44 -17.57
C GLU A 174 4.11 -7.00 -16.21
N LEU A 175 3.30 -7.03 -15.15
CA LEU A 175 3.78 -6.78 -13.79
C LEU A 175 4.84 -7.80 -13.36
N ILE A 176 4.59 -9.10 -13.60
CA ILE A 176 5.54 -10.16 -13.26
C ILE A 176 6.88 -9.97 -14.00
N SER A 177 6.85 -9.51 -15.27
CA SER A 177 8.08 -9.26 -16.02
C SER A 177 8.99 -8.21 -15.37
N LEU A 178 8.43 -7.26 -14.62
CA LEU A 178 9.17 -6.23 -13.89
C LEU A 178 9.87 -6.75 -12.62
N LEU A 179 9.60 -7.98 -12.18
CA LEU A 179 10.36 -8.62 -11.10
C LEU A 179 11.84 -8.82 -11.47
N GLY A 180 12.17 -8.88 -12.77
CA GLY A 180 13.55 -8.88 -13.27
C GLY A 180 14.23 -7.50 -13.27
N SER A 181 13.57 -6.43 -12.87
CA SER A 181 14.15 -5.09 -12.81
C SER A 181 15.33 -5.05 -11.85
N PRO A 182 16.44 -4.35 -12.20
CA PRO A 182 17.54 -4.10 -11.26
C PRO A 182 17.13 -3.11 -10.14
N ASP A 183 16.02 -2.41 -10.30
CA ASP A 183 15.51 -1.45 -9.32
C ASP A 183 14.68 -2.17 -8.24
N ALA A 184 15.23 -2.22 -7.03
CA ALA A 184 14.59 -2.86 -5.88
C ALA A 184 13.24 -2.22 -5.50
N LEU A 185 13.06 -0.93 -5.79
CA LEU A 185 11.79 -0.23 -5.51
C LEU A 185 10.71 -0.69 -6.51
N VAL A 186 11.05 -0.83 -7.79
CA VAL A 186 10.15 -1.38 -8.81
C VAL A 186 9.73 -2.80 -8.42
N GLN A 187 10.68 -3.67 -8.05
CA GLN A 187 10.36 -5.02 -7.59
C GLN A 187 9.38 -5.01 -6.39
N THR A 188 9.62 -4.13 -5.41
CA THR A 188 8.76 -4.06 -4.21
C THR A 188 7.35 -3.60 -4.55
N TYR A 189 7.21 -2.61 -5.43
CA TYR A 189 5.89 -2.16 -5.88
C TYR A 189 5.14 -3.26 -6.64
N VAL A 190 5.85 -4.06 -7.43
CA VAL A 190 5.25 -5.23 -8.11
C VAL A 190 4.79 -6.27 -7.08
N PHE A 191 5.62 -6.62 -6.08
CA PHE A 191 5.19 -7.52 -5.01
C PHE A 191 3.93 -7.02 -4.32
N GLU A 192 3.91 -5.74 -3.96
CA GLU A 192 2.78 -5.13 -3.29
C GLU A 192 1.52 -5.16 -4.17
N ALA A 193 1.64 -4.83 -5.46
CA ALA A 193 0.54 -4.87 -6.42
C ALA A 193 -0.03 -6.28 -6.57
N MET A 194 0.83 -7.30 -6.73
CA MET A 194 0.40 -8.68 -6.87
C MET A 194 -0.29 -9.21 -5.61
N LEU A 195 0.23 -8.88 -4.42
CA LEU A 195 -0.40 -9.26 -3.14
C LEU A 195 -1.77 -8.61 -2.97
N ARG A 196 -1.97 -7.35 -3.39
CA ARG A 196 -3.27 -6.68 -3.41
C ARG A 196 -4.27 -7.32 -4.37
N LEU A 197 -3.76 -7.85 -5.48
CA LEU A 197 -4.54 -8.61 -6.46
C LEU A 197 -4.83 -10.05 -6.00
N HIS A 198 -4.47 -10.40 -4.75
CA HIS A 198 -4.56 -11.75 -4.20
C HIS A 198 -3.81 -12.81 -5.04
N ASP A 199 -2.79 -12.39 -5.77
CA ASP A 199 -1.91 -13.30 -6.49
C ASP A 199 -0.69 -13.64 -5.64
N TYR A 200 -0.81 -14.72 -4.90
CA TYR A 200 0.21 -15.15 -3.95
C TYR A 200 1.35 -15.96 -4.60
N SER A 201 1.32 -16.14 -5.91
CA SER A 201 2.40 -16.80 -6.66
C SER A 201 3.73 -16.05 -6.54
N VAL A 202 3.71 -14.77 -6.17
CA VAL A 202 4.91 -13.94 -5.94
C VAL A 202 5.60 -14.19 -4.61
N LEU A 203 4.96 -14.85 -3.65
CA LEU A 203 5.54 -15.04 -2.29
C LEU A 203 6.92 -15.72 -2.29
N PRO A 204 7.24 -16.73 -3.12
CA PRO A 204 8.60 -17.26 -3.22
C PRO A 204 9.63 -16.22 -3.66
N ALA A 205 9.26 -15.34 -4.59
CA ALA A 205 10.16 -14.26 -5.02
C ALA A 205 10.34 -13.20 -3.91
N VAL A 206 9.29 -12.90 -3.16
CA VAL A 206 9.36 -12.04 -1.95
C VAL A 206 10.32 -12.63 -0.93
N GLU A 207 10.23 -13.93 -0.64
CA GLU A 207 11.13 -14.63 0.28
C GLU A 207 12.60 -14.51 -0.17
N GLN A 208 12.87 -14.78 -1.45
CA GLN A 208 14.22 -14.67 -2.04
C GLN A 208 14.75 -13.24 -1.98
N TRP A 209 13.93 -12.25 -2.34
CA TRP A 209 14.29 -10.84 -2.28
C TRP A 209 14.67 -10.42 -0.86
N LEU A 210 13.87 -10.79 0.12
CA LEU A 210 14.14 -10.50 1.53
C LEU A 210 15.42 -11.17 2.03
N ALA A 211 15.67 -12.42 1.65
CA ALA A 211 16.88 -13.14 1.99
C ALA A 211 18.12 -12.48 1.40
N ALA A 212 18.05 -12.07 0.12
CA ALA A 212 19.14 -11.36 -0.55
C ALA A 212 19.46 -10.02 0.11
N GLN A 213 18.44 -9.23 0.49
CA GLN A 213 18.62 -7.95 1.17
C GLN A 213 19.32 -8.11 2.54
N SER A 214 19.17 -9.25 3.22
CA SER A 214 19.82 -9.50 4.49
C SER A 214 21.33 -9.71 4.40
N GLN A 215 21.84 -10.05 3.21
CA GLN A 215 23.25 -10.36 2.96
C GLN A 215 24.02 -9.14 2.44
N LEU A 216 23.34 -8.07 2.04
CA LEU A 216 24.01 -6.88 1.53
C LEU A 216 24.61 -6.06 2.68
N PRO A 217 25.85 -5.55 2.51
CA PRO A 217 26.45 -4.63 3.47
C PRO A 217 25.57 -3.38 3.64
N PRO A 218 25.45 -2.83 4.87
CA PRO A 218 24.55 -1.71 5.17
C PRO A 218 24.77 -0.46 4.29
N TYR A 219 25.96 -0.26 3.74
CA TYR A 219 26.33 0.90 2.92
C TYR A 219 26.01 0.72 1.42
N LEU A 220 25.69 -0.50 0.97
CA LEU A 220 25.25 -0.78 -0.40
C LEU A 220 23.73 -0.81 -0.54
N ILE A 221 23.04 -0.70 0.59
CA ILE A 221 21.59 -0.70 0.63
C ILE A 221 21.11 0.75 0.49
N MET A 222 20.00 0.95 -0.22
CA MET A 222 19.27 2.22 -0.25
C MET A 222 19.24 2.88 1.14
N PRO A 223 19.03 4.20 1.24
CA PRO A 223 18.89 4.86 2.53
C PRO A 223 18.05 3.99 3.46
N ARG A 224 18.55 3.77 4.68
CA ARG A 224 17.94 2.85 5.67
C ARG A 224 16.42 3.02 5.77
N ASP A 225 15.97 4.26 5.65
CA ASP A 225 14.57 4.64 5.74
C ASP A 225 13.74 4.09 4.57
N ALA A 226 14.27 4.10 3.34
CA ALA A 226 13.55 3.59 2.17
C ALA A 226 13.38 2.06 2.23
N LEU A 227 14.43 1.31 2.58
CA LEU A 227 14.34 -0.15 2.74
C LEU A 227 13.39 -0.53 3.88
N PHE A 228 13.43 0.22 4.98
CA PHE A 228 12.55 0.04 6.13
C PHE A 228 11.07 0.25 5.74
N GLU A 229 10.80 1.32 5.00
CA GLU A 229 9.46 1.61 4.49
C GLU A 229 8.95 0.51 3.55
N MET A 230 9.78 0.06 2.61
CA MET A 230 9.45 -1.02 1.68
C MET A 230 9.11 -2.32 2.41
N GLN A 231 9.91 -2.71 3.40
CA GLN A 231 9.64 -3.90 4.21
C GLN A 231 8.36 -3.75 5.03
N GLY A 232 8.10 -2.56 5.57
CA GLY A 232 6.87 -2.24 6.29
C GLY A 232 5.62 -2.37 5.41
N ARG A 233 5.69 -1.88 4.18
CA ARG A 233 4.61 -1.98 3.20
C ARG A 233 4.32 -3.43 2.82
N LEU A 234 5.37 -4.21 2.52
CA LEU A 234 5.23 -5.65 2.23
C LEU A 234 4.65 -6.41 3.43
N ALA A 235 5.12 -6.13 4.64
CA ALA A 235 4.59 -6.73 5.87
C ALA A 235 3.10 -6.45 6.04
N GLY A 236 2.66 -5.22 5.74
CA GLY A 236 1.25 -4.83 5.74
C GLY A 236 0.43 -5.68 4.78
N GLN A 237 0.87 -5.87 3.53
CA GLN A 237 0.16 -6.70 2.55
C GLN A 237 0.15 -8.18 2.96
N ILE A 238 1.29 -8.71 3.41
CA ILE A 238 1.39 -10.10 3.89
C ILE A 238 0.43 -10.35 5.05
N SER A 239 0.27 -9.40 5.98
CA SER A 239 -0.63 -9.53 7.12
C SER A 239 -2.10 -9.69 6.75
N MET A 240 -2.46 -9.28 5.54
CA MET A 240 -3.83 -9.38 5.02
C MET A 240 -4.13 -10.73 4.36
N ILE A 241 -3.15 -11.61 4.19
CA ILE A 241 -3.33 -12.92 3.55
C ILE A 241 -4.20 -13.82 4.45
N ARG A 242 -5.20 -14.47 3.84
CA ARG A 242 -6.13 -15.37 4.50
C ARG A 242 -6.23 -16.73 3.80
N ASP A 243 -5.49 -16.94 2.73
CA ASP A 243 -5.50 -18.18 1.94
C ASP A 243 -4.67 -19.28 2.64
N PRO A 244 -5.28 -20.40 3.07
CA PRO A 244 -4.56 -21.50 3.71
C PRO A 244 -3.49 -22.14 2.82
N ALA A 245 -3.61 -22.05 1.49
CA ALA A 245 -2.61 -22.59 0.56
C ALA A 245 -1.26 -21.87 0.70
N THR A 246 -1.24 -20.64 1.21
CA THR A 246 -0.01 -19.86 1.43
C THR A 246 0.72 -20.22 2.72
N LEU A 247 0.11 -21.01 3.62
CA LEU A 247 0.68 -21.32 4.94
C LEU A 247 2.13 -21.82 4.89
N PRO A 248 2.54 -22.75 3.97
CA PRO A 248 3.91 -23.22 3.95
C PRO A 248 4.95 -22.12 3.73
N ILE A 249 4.65 -21.14 2.87
CA ILE A 249 5.55 -20.02 2.61
C ILE A 249 5.53 -19.00 3.76
N LEU A 250 4.37 -18.73 4.34
CA LEU A 250 4.25 -17.85 5.51
C LEU A 250 5.07 -18.38 6.69
N LEU A 251 5.06 -19.69 6.93
CA LEU A 251 5.87 -20.33 7.96
C LEU A 251 7.39 -20.20 7.69
N ARG A 252 7.83 -20.17 6.42
CA ARG A 252 9.23 -19.86 6.09
C ARG A 252 9.57 -18.39 6.33
N LEU A 253 8.66 -17.47 5.99
CA LEU A 253 8.83 -16.04 6.25
C LEU A 253 8.98 -15.73 7.75
N LEU A 254 8.37 -16.51 8.65
CA LEU A 254 8.55 -16.39 10.09
C LEU A 254 10.02 -16.59 10.54
N ARG A 255 10.80 -17.34 9.78
CA ARG A 255 12.22 -17.64 10.09
C ARG A 255 13.19 -16.59 9.60
N LEU A 256 12.74 -15.66 8.76
CA LEU A 256 13.59 -14.58 8.26
C LEU A 256 13.94 -13.59 9.38
N PRO A 257 15.17 -13.04 9.39
CA PRO A 257 15.62 -12.13 10.43
C PRO A 257 14.94 -10.75 10.42
N LYS A 258 14.03 -10.49 9.49
CA LYS A 258 13.38 -9.18 9.30
C LYS A 258 12.14 -9.05 10.18
N THR A 259 12.17 -8.14 11.13
CA THR A 259 11.14 -7.98 12.17
C THR A 259 9.75 -7.66 11.60
N PHE A 260 9.64 -6.71 10.64
CA PHE A 260 8.34 -6.33 10.07
C PHE A 260 7.69 -7.44 9.27
N VAL A 261 8.45 -8.08 8.38
CA VAL A 261 7.91 -9.17 7.56
C VAL A 261 7.52 -10.36 8.42
N ARG A 262 8.31 -10.67 9.45
CA ARG A 262 7.96 -11.70 10.43
C ARG A 262 6.65 -11.36 11.15
N GLN A 263 6.45 -10.09 11.54
CA GLN A 263 5.20 -9.63 12.13
C GLN A 263 4.01 -9.79 11.19
N GLY A 264 4.14 -9.36 9.93
CA GLY A 264 3.10 -9.52 8.92
C GLY A 264 2.76 -11.00 8.68
N ALA A 265 3.77 -11.84 8.51
CA ALA A 265 3.58 -13.28 8.33
C ALA A 265 2.91 -13.93 9.55
N LEU A 266 3.28 -13.54 10.77
CA LEU A 266 2.66 -14.03 11.99
C LEU A 266 1.17 -13.66 12.06
N GLN A 267 0.81 -12.43 11.73
CA GLN A 267 -0.59 -12.02 11.66
C GLN A 267 -1.39 -12.83 10.63
N ALA A 268 -0.81 -13.08 9.45
CA ALA A 268 -1.45 -13.92 8.43
C ALA A 268 -1.63 -15.37 8.92
N VAL A 269 -0.59 -15.96 9.52
CA VAL A 269 -0.64 -17.33 10.07
C VAL A 269 -1.71 -17.45 11.15
N ARG A 270 -1.81 -16.50 12.06
CA ARG A 270 -2.88 -16.44 13.07
C ARG A 270 -4.26 -16.35 12.42
N ALA A 271 -4.42 -15.47 11.43
CA ALA A 271 -5.70 -15.28 10.76
C ALA A 271 -6.15 -16.49 9.92
N ILE A 272 -5.21 -17.26 9.36
CA ILE A 272 -5.48 -18.56 8.70
C ILE A 272 -5.93 -19.60 9.72
N ASN A 273 -5.45 -19.49 10.96
CA ASN A 273 -5.85 -20.32 12.11
C ASN A 273 -5.77 -21.83 11.82
N SER A 274 -4.67 -22.29 11.24
CA SER A 274 -4.48 -23.72 10.90
C SER A 274 -3.66 -24.44 11.99
N PRO A 275 -4.10 -25.61 12.46
CA PRO A 275 -3.31 -26.43 13.41
C PRO A 275 -1.89 -26.73 12.95
N LYS A 276 -1.64 -26.74 11.63
CA LYS A 276 -0.31 -26.93 11.03
C LYS A 276 0.69 -25.82 11.39
N SER A 277 0.22 -24.68 11.89
CA SER A 277 1.08 -23.56 12.31
C SER A 277 1.65 -23.73 13.72
N ALA A 278 1.07 -24.61 14.55
CA ALA A 278 1.44 -24.75 15.96
C ALA A 278 2.94 -25.00 16.20
N PRO A 279 3.65 -25.87 15.47
CA PRO A 279 5.09 -26.06 15.69
C PRO A 279 5.90 -24.79 15.50
N SER A 280 5.60 -24.00 14.47
CA SER A 280 6.29 -22.72 14.21
C SER A 280 5.94 -21.65 15.22
N LEU A 281 4.70 -21.59 15.70
CA LEU A 281 4.31 -20.67 16.76
C LEU A 281 5.01 -21.02 18.09
N LEU A 282 5.15 -22.32 18.40
CA LEU A 282 5.91 -22.78 19.58
C LEU A 282 7.41 -22.41 19.48
N GLU A 283 8.01 -22.56 18.28
CA GLU A 283 9.39 -22.12 18.03
C GLU A 283 9.56 -20.61 18.27
N MET A 284 8.57 -19.81 17.87
CA MET A 284 8.62 -18.35 18.02
C MET A 284 8.51 -17.85 19.47
N LEU A 285 8.03 -18.66 20.41
CA LEU A 285 8.00 -18.30 21.83
C LEU A 285 9.42 -18.05 22.42
N ASP A 286 10.45 -18.67 21.84
CA ASP A 286 11.86 -18.47 22.22
C ASP A 286 12.58 -17.40 21.38
N GLY A 287 11.84 -16.74 20.51
CA GLY A 287 12.40 -15.72 19.62
C GLY A 287 12.92 -14.50 20.38
N PRO A 288 13.85 -13.74 19.76
CA PRO A 288 14.46 -12.57 20.40
C PRO A 288 13.53 -11.38 20.59
N SER A 289 12.34 -11.41 20.01
CA SER A 289 11.33 -10.34 20.07
C SER A 289 10.18 -10.76 20.99
N ALA A 290 10.06 -10.09 22.14
CA ALA A 290 8.96 -10.32 23.08
C ALA A 290 7.58 -10.08 22.43
N ASP A 291 7.46 -9.11 21.53
CA ASP A 291 6.21 -8.82 20.84
C ASP A 291 5.79 -9.96 19.89
N ASN A 292 6.76 -10.54 19.18
CA ASN A 292 6.49 -11.69 18.31
C ASN A 292 6.19 -12.95 19.12
N ALA A 293 6.90 -13.16 20.23
CA ALA A 293 6.63 -14.28 21.15
C ALA A 293 5.23 -14.16 21.77
N PHE A 294 4.84 -12.96 22.20
CA PHE A 294 3.50 -12.69 22.69
C PHE A 294 2.42 -12.95 21.62
N ALA A 295 2.63 -12.48 20.39
CA ALA A 295 1.69 -12.72 19.29
C ALA A 295 1.63 -14.20 18.90
N ALA A 296 2.73 -14.94 18.99
CA ALA A 296 2.76 -16.40 18.80
C ALA A 296 1.97 -17.15 19.89
N MET A 297 2.12 -16.73 21.15
CA MET A 297 1.31 -17.23 22.27
C MET A 297 -0.18 -17.03 22.02
N GLN A 298 -0.59 -15.82 21.60
CA GLN A 298 -1.98 -15.54 21.24
C GLN A 298 -2.47 -16.43 20.10
N GLY A 299 -1.63 -16.67 19.09
CA GLY A 299 -1.97 -17.57 17.98
C GLY A 299 -2.20 -19.02 18.42
N LEU A 300 -1.41 -19.52 19.39
CA LEU A 300 -1.63 -20.84 19.99
C LEU A 300 -2.95 -20.91 20.75
N ILE A 301 -3.31 -19.85 21.47
CA ILE A 301 -4.57 -19.75 22.20
C ILE A 301 -5.75 -19.74 21.22
N GLU A 302 -5.65 -18.99 20.14
CA GLU A 302 -6.66 -18.94 19.09
C GLU A 302 -6.86 -20.31 18.43
N LEU A 303 -5.77 -21.05 18.17
CA LEU A 303 -5.81 -22.42 17.64
C LEU A 303 -6.54 -23.38 18.57
N ALA A 304 -6.42 -23.21 19.86
CA ALA A 304 -7.12 -24.03 20.87
C ALA A 304 -8.61 -23.62 21.06
N GLY A 305 -9.14 -22.79 20.20
CA GLY A 305 -10.56 -22.37 20.22
C GLY A 305 -10.80 -21.06 20.95
N GLY A 306 -9.77 -20.40 21.45
CA GLY A 306 -9.87 -19.16 22.21
C GLY A 306 -10.74 -19.34 23.48
N GLY A 307 -10.39 -18.77 24.56
CA GLY A 307 -11.15 -18.83 25.81
C GLY A 307 -10.59 -17.84 26.80
N VAL A 308 -11.32 -17.59 27.86
CA VAL A 308 -10.77 -16.80 28.98
C VAL A 308 -9.78 -17.70 29.73
N ILE A 309 -8.50 -17.52 29.42
CA ILE A 309 -7.41 -18.22 30.09
C ILE A 309 -6.83 -17.29 31.14
N SER A 310 -7.03 -17.64 32.39
CA SER A 310 -6.74 -16.78 33.56
C SER A 310 -5.28 -16.34 33.73
N TRP A 311 -4.34 -17.06 33.07
CA TRP A 311 -2.92 -16.77 33.20
C TRP A 311 -2.34 -15.98 32.01
N VAL A 312 -3.14 -15.68 31.00
CA VAL A 312 -2.66 -14.93 29.81
C VAL A 312 -2.34 -13.50 30.21
N PRO A 313 -1.08 -13.07 30.04
CA PRO A 313 -0.68 -11.72 30.39
C PRO A 313 -1.16 -10.70 29.37
N THR A 314 -1.13 -9.44 29.77
CA THR A 314 -1.07 -8.32 28.82
C THR A 314 0.30 -8.24 28.16
N LEU A 315 0.42 -7.52 27.03
CA LEU A 315 1.73 -7.34 26.38
C LEU A 315 2.80 -6.70 27.31
N PRO A 316 2.49 -5.67 28.11
CA PRO A 316 3.45 -5.14 29.10
C PRO A 316 3.94 -6.20 30.08
N GLU A 317 3.05 -6.97 30.67
CA GLU A 317 3.42 -8.05 31.62
C GLU A 317 4.26 -9.13 30.93
N PHE A 318 3.94 -9.51 29.69
CA PHE A 318 4.75 -10.45 28.93
C PHE A 318 6.17 -9.93 28.70
N ARG A 319 6.32 -8.63 28.37
CA ARG A 319 7.64 -8.00 28.15
C ARG A 319 8.50 -7.99 29.42
N GLU A 320 7.90 -7.92 30.61
CA GLU A 320 8.62 -7.98 31.88
C GLU A 320 9.20 -9.37 32.15
N ASN A 321 8.51 -10.44 31.77
CA ASN A 321 8.96 -11.81 31.98
C ASN A 321 8.63 -12.77 30.82
N PRO A 322 9.25 -12.58 29.65
CA PRO A 322 8.89 -13.36 28.44
C PRO A 322 9.11 -14.87 28.62
N SER A 323 10.23 -15.26 29.26
CA SER A 323 10.59 -16.66 29.43
C SER A 323 9.60 -17.42 30.33
N TYR A 324 9.09 -16.77 31.35
CA TYR A 324 8.08 -17.35 32.24
C TYR A 324 6.78 -17.65 31.47
N TYR A 325 6.27 -16.67 30.76
CA TYR A 325 5.02 -16.83 30.02
C TYR A 325 5.15 -17.77 28.83
N ALA A 326 6.31 -17.79 28.17
CA ALA A 326 6.60 -18.74 27.10
C ALA A 326 6.61 -20.20 27.62
N ALA A 327 7.25 -20.45 28.75
CA ALA A 327 7.27 -21.78 29.38
C ALA A 327 5.85 -22.21 29.76
N ARG A 328 5.10 -21.32 30.44
CA ARG A 328 3.71 -21.58 30.83
C ARG A 328 2.77 -21.84 29.64
N CYS A 329 2.97 -21.13 28.53
CA CYS A 329 2.22 -21.36 27.29
C CYS A 329 2.51 -22.76 26.73
N ARG A 330 3.76 -23.24 26.76
CA ARG A 330 4.11 -24.58 26.29
C ARG A 330 3.47 -25.67 27.13
N GLU A 331 3.54 -25.56 28.47
CA GLU A 331 2.91 -26.51 29.38
C GLU A 331 1.40 -26.57 29.13
N TRP A 332 0.76 -25.43 29.04
CA TRP A 332 -0.66 -25.33 28.72
C TRP A 332 -0.98 -25.96 27.35
N TRP A 333 -0.22 -25.64 26.29
CA TRP A 333 -0.42 -26.18 24.95
C TRP A 333 -0.30 -27.73 24.92
N GLN A 334 0.63 -28.30 25.66
CA GLN A 334 0.77 -29.76 25.74
C GLN A 334 -0.47 -30.45 26.28
N THR A 335 -1.21 -29.80 27.15
CA THR A 335 -2.47 -30.30 27.71
C THR A 335 -3.62 -30.09 26.72
N GLU A 336 -3.76 -28.88 26.20
CA GLU A 336 -4.89 -28.47 25.32
C GLU A 336 -4.86 -29.12 23.94
N ARG A 337 -3.67 -29.35 23.34
CA ARG A 337 -3.55 -29.98 22.01
C ARG A 337 -4.23 -31.35 21.93
N GLN A 338 -4.44 -32.03 23.05
CA GLN A 338 -5.13 -33.32 23.09
C GLN A 338 -6.65 -33.20 22.84
N GLN A 339 -7.17 -31.95 22.93
CA GLN A 339 -8.58 -31.63 22.75
C GLN A 339 -8.87 -31.03 21.35
N LEU A 340 -7.81 -30.77 20.56
CA LEU A 340 -7.99 -30.26 19.19
C LEU A 340 -8.49 -31.39 18.27
N PRO A 341 -9.49 -31.09 17.42
CA PRO A 341 -10.07 -32.07 16.48
C PRO A 341 -9.08 -32.52 15.40
#